data_3d636f0d3e34b9949f124a65d280b313
#
_entry.id   3d636f0d3e34b9949f124a65d280b313
#
_cell.length_a   1.000
_cell.length_b   1.000
_cell.length_c   1.000
_cell.angle_alpha   90.00
_cell.angle_beta   90.00
_cell.angle_gamma   90.00
#
_symmetry.space_group_name_H-M   'P 1'
#
loop_
_entity.id
_entity.type
_entity.pdbx_description
1 polymer ?
#
loop_
_entity_poly.entity_id
_entity_poly.type
_entity_poly.pdbx_seq_one_letter_code
_entity_poly.pdbx_strand_id
1 'polypeptide(L)'
;MEREIQSLFESNLYSFTGLEFIKSEFTIKNNRIDTLAFDPESQAFVIIEYKRERNYSVIDQGVSYLNLMLDYKADFIVEYNENQSKQLKRQDVDWSQSRIIFVSPSFTDFQKQSTNFKD
;
A
#
# COMPACT_ATOMS: atom_id res chain seq x y z
N MET A 1 -11.79 13.64 1.38
CA MET A 1 -10.74 13.71 2.39
C MET A 1 -9.76 12.55 2.30
N GLU A 2 -10.26 11.32 2.22
CA GLU A 2 -9.38 10.17 2.03
C GLU A 2 -8.60 10.26 0.74
N ARG A 3 -9.23 10.80 -0.31
CA ARG A 3 -8.57 10.97 -1.60
C ARG A 3 -7.41 11.96 -1.54
N GLU A 4 -7.57 13.00 -0.74
CA GLU A 4 -6.49 13.99 -0.57
C GLU A 4 -5.30 13.38 0.13
N ILE A 5 -5.56 12.57 1.16
CA ILE A 5 -4.51 11.88 1.90
C ILE A 5 -3.82 10.87 0.99
N GLN A 6 -4.60 10.15 0.20
CA GLN A 6 -4.05 9.19 -0.76
C GLN A 6 -3.13 9.88 -1.76
N SER A 7 -3.59 10.98 -2.35
CA SER A 7 -2.78 11.72 -3.32
C SER A 7 -1.49 12.22 -2.71
N LEU A 8 -1.57 12.77 -1.51
CA LEU A 8 -0.39 13.27 -0.81
C LEU A 8 0.60 12.15 -0.52
N PHE A 9 0.09 11.03 -0.01
CA PHE A 9 0.93 9.90 0.34
C PHE A 9 1.59 9.29 -0.89
N GLU A 10 0.81 9.12 -1.97
CA GLU A 10 1.34 8.55 -3.22
C GLU A 10 2.40 9.45 -3.84
N SER A 11 2.21 10.76 -3.80
CA SER A 11 3.16 11.71 -4.37
C SER A 11 4.50 11.71 -3.63
N ASN A 12 4.50 11.31 -2.37
CA ASN A 12 5.68 11.32 -1.53
C ASN A 12 6.04 9.95 -0.99
N LEU A 13 5.55 8.90 -1.65
CA LEU A 13 5.64 7.54 -1.12
C LEU A 13 7.06 7.12 -0.82
N TYR A 14 7.96 7.33 -1.76
CA TYR A 14 9.36 6.93 -1.57
C TYR A 14 10.01 7.71 -0.44
N SER A 15 9.76 9.03 -0.39
CA SER A 15 10.31 9.88 0.66
C SER A 15 9.81 9.49 2.04
N PHE A 16 8.52 9.15 2.14
CA PHE A 16 7.91 8.83 3.43
C PHE A 16 8.25 7.41 3.91
N THR A 17 8.35 6.46 3.00
CA THR A 17 8.37 5.05 3.36
C THR A 17 9.51 4.25 2.73
N GLY A 18 10.17 4.76 1.71
CA GLY A 18 11.15 3.99 0.95
C GLY A 18 10.52 3.01 -0.03
N LEU A 19 9.22 3.04 -0.18
CA LEU A 19 8.51 2.14 -1.09
C LEU A 19 8.38 2.76 -2.47
N GLU A 20 8.38 1.91 -3.48
CA GLU A 20 8.17 2.32 -4.87
C GLU A 20 6.68 2.30 -5.18
N PHE A 21 6.18 3.36 -5.78
CA PHE A 21 4.78 3.44 -6.21
C PHE A 21 4.59 2.60 -7.47
N ILE A 22 3.54 1.77 -7.49
CA ILE A 22 3.21 0.97 -8.67
C ILE A 22 1.93 1.47 -9.31
N LYS A 23 0.84 1.50 -8.56
CA LYS A 23 -0.47 1.78 -9.14
C LYS A 23 -1.43 2.34 -8.11
N SER A 24 -2.17 3.36 -8.51
CA SER A 24 -3.27 3.89 -7.72
C SER A 24 -4.54 3.14 -8.12
N GLU A 25 -5.31 2.72 -7.13
CA GLU A 25 -6.61 2.08 -7.34
C GLU A 25 -6.52 0.86 -8.26
N PHE A 26 -5.69 -0.09 -7.83
CA PHE A 26 -5.47 -1.33 -8.55
C PHE A 26 -6.65 -2.28 -8.31
N THR A 27 -7.39 -2.57 -9.39
CA THR A 27 -8.57 -3.44 -9.32
C THR A 27 -8.21 -4.84 -9.73
N ILE A 28 -8.61 -5.80 -8.89
CA ILE A 28 -8.42 -7.21 -9.18
C ILE A 28 -9.58 -8.01 -8.57
N LYS A 29 -10.26 -8.80 -9.41
CA LYS A 29 -11.35 -9.68 -8.98
C LYS A 29 -12.38 -8.97 -8.08
N ASN A 30 -12.94 -7.88 -8.57
CA ASN A 30 -13.96 -7.10 -7.84
C ASN A 30 -13.46 -6.44 -6.56
N ASN A 31 -12.17 -6.46 -6.33
CA ASN A 31 -11.56 -5.75 -5.21
C ASN A 31 -10.75 -4.57 -5.74
N ARG A 32 -10.74 -3.49 -4.98
CA ARG A 32 -9.96 -2.32 -5.34
C ARG A 32 -8.99 -2.00 -4.22
N ILE A 33 -7.72 -2.13 -4.54
CA ILE A 33 -6.63 -1.77 -3.64
C ILE A 33 -6.33 -0.29 -3.85
N ASP A 34 -6.31 0.49 -2.78
CA ASP A 34 -6.12 1.93 -2.90
C ASP A 34 -4.77 2.29 -3.51
N THR A 35 -3.69 1.76 -2.97
CA THR A 35 -2.35 2.00 -3.49
C THR A 35 -1.56 0.70 -3.46
N LEU A 36 -1.00 0.34 -4.60
CA LEU A 36 -0.08 -0.80 -4.68
C LEU A 36 1.34 -0.27 -4.76
N ALA A 37 2.21 -0.80 -3.92
CA ALA A 37 3.60 -0.39 -3.84
C ALA A 37 4.51 -1.60 -3.78
N PHE A 38 5.81 -1.36 -3.91
CA PHE A 38 6.82 -2.42 -3.85
C PHE A 38 7.96 -1.95 -2.95
N ASP A 39 8.39 -2.83 -2.07
CA ASP A 39 9.52 -2.57 -1.19
C ASP A 39 10.78 -3.15 -1.83
N PRO A 40 11.67 -2.31 -2.38
CA PRO A 40 12.87 -2.83 -3.04
C PRO A 40 13.86 -3.46 -2.07
N GLU A 41 13.78 -3.11 -0.80
CA GLU A 41 14.69 -3.65 0.19
C GLU A 41 14.33 -5.10 0.55
N SER A 42 13.05 -5.38 0.77
CA SER A 42 12.60 -6.74 1.08
C SER A 42 12.15 -7.51 -0.15
N GLN A 43 12.09 -6.86 -1.31
CA GLN A 43 11.62 -7.47 -2.57
C GLN A 43 10.19 -7.98 -2.42
N ALA A 44 9.32 -7.15 -1.89
CA ALA A 44 7.95 -7.57 -1.57
C ALA A 44 6.93 -6.50 -1.97
N PHE A 45 5.74 -6.96 -2.34
CA PHE A 45 4.62 -6.05 -2.59
C PHE A 45 4.02 -5.58 -1.29
N VAL A 46 3.58 -4.33 -1.29
CA VAL A 46 2.94 -3.69 -0.13
C VAL A 46 1.63 -3.07 -0.59
N ILE A 47 0.57 -3.39 0.13
CA ILE A 47 -0.74 -2.81 -0.13
C ILE A 47 -0.95 -1.68 0.88
N ILE A 48 -1.40 -0.52 0.40
CA ILE A 48 -1.67 0.62 1.27
C ILE A 48 -3.13 0.98 1.15
N GLU A 49 -3.82 1.03 2.29
CA GLU A 49 -5.24 1.36 2.37
C GLU A 49 -5.44 2.56 3.26
N TYR A 50 -6.33 3.45 2.86
CA TYR A 50 -6.60 4.69 3.60
C TYR A 50 -7.94 4.55 4.29
N LYS A 51 -7.92 4.53 5.63
CA LYS A 51 -9.11 4.30 6.43
C LYS A 51 -9.35 5.45 7.41
N ARG A 52 -10.60 5.88 7.48
CA ARG A 52 -10.99 6.98 8.34
C ARG A 52 -10.94 6.59 9.80
N GLU A 53 -11.33 5.35 10.09
CA GLU A 53 -11.42 4.88 11.46
C GLU A 53 -10.82 3.50 11.58
N ARG A 54 -10.25 3.23 12.74
CA ARG A 54 -9.79 1.88 13.05
C ARG A 54 -10.96 1.09 13.63
N ASN A 55 -11.18 -0.09 13.09
CA ASN A 55 -12.12 -1.04 13.63
C ASN A 55 -11.68 -2.44 13.24
N TYR A 56 -12.38 -3.43 13.74
CA TYR A 56 -12.00 -4.82 13.49
C TYR A 56 -12.08 -5.22 12.04
N SER A 57 -12.94 -4.57 11.26
CA SER A 57 -13.05 -4.89 9.84
C SER A 57 -11.78 -4.53 9.06
N VAL A 58 -10.97 -3.63 9.60
CA VAL A 58 -9.68 -3.28 8.98
C VAL A 58 -8.74 -4.47 8.97
N ILE A 59 -8.71 -5.23 10.06
CA ILE A 59 -7.86 -6.42 10.15
C ILE A 59 -8.34 -7.48 9.18
N ASP A 60 -9.65 -7.71 9.12
CA ASP A 60 -10.22 -8.69 8.20
C ASP A 60 -9.93 -8.32 6.75
N GLN A 61 -10.03 -7.04 6.43
CA GLN A 61 -9.73 -6.56 5.09
C GLN A 61 -8.26 -6.79 4.74
N GLY A 62 -7.38 -6.53 5.72
CA GLY A 62 -5.95 -6.76 5.51
C GLY A 62 -5.63 -8.20 5.19
N VAL A 63 -6.21 -9.13 5.96
CA VAL A 63 -6.02 -10.56 5.73
C VAL A 63 -6.55 -10.95 4.37
N SER A 64 -7.74 -10.44 4.02
CA SER A 64 -8.38 -10.73 2.73
C SER A 64 -7.51 -10.26 1.57
N TYR A 65 -6.94 -9.07 1.66
CA TYR A 65 -6.10 -8.53 0.59
C TYR A 65 -4.77 -9.27 0.46
N LEU A 66 -4.19 -9.71 1.58
CA LEU A 66 -2.96 -10.49 1.53
C LEU A 66 -3.24 -11.86 0.89
N ASN A 67 -4.37 -12.47 1.21
CA ASN A 67 -4.76 -13.72 0.57
C ASN A 67 -5.00 -13.53 -0.92
N LEU A 68 -5.64 -12.42 -1.29
CA LEU A 68 -5.86 -12.08 -2.69
C LEU A 68 -4.54 -11.98 -3.44
N MET A 69 -3.56 -11.33 -2.82
CA MET A 69 -2.23 -11.20 -3.43
C MET A 69 -1.60 -12.56 -3.66
N LEU A 70 -1.67 -13.44 -2.67
CA LEU A 70 -1.06 -14.77 -2.79
C LEU A 70 -1.77 -15.63 -3.82
N ASP A 71 -3.08 -15.43 -3.99
CA ASP A 71 -3.86 -16.16 -4.98
C ASP A 71 -3.62 -15.66 -6.40
N TYR A 72 -3.27 -14.40 -6.57
CA TYR A 72 -3.14 -13.77 -7.88
C TYR A 72 -1.77 -13.12 -8.07
N LYS A 73 -0.72 -13.85 -7.68
CA LYS A 73 0.66 -13.36 -7.76
C LYS A 73 1.03 -12.82 -9.14
N ALA A 74 0.61 -13.54 -10.17
CA ALA A 74 0.94 -13.16 -11.54
C ALA A 74 0.38 -11.78 -11.88
N ASP A 75 -0.83 -11.47 -11.43
CA ASP A 75 -1.45 -10.18 -11.73
C ASP A 75 -0.67 -9.03 -11.11
N PHE A 76 -0.18 -9.22 -9.89
CA PHE A 76 0.63 -8.21 -9.21
C PHE A 76 1.97 -8.00 -9.92
N ILE A 77 2.59 -9.10 -10.37
CA ILE A 77 3.87 -9.04 -11.07
C ILE A 77 3.71 -8.33 -12.42
N VAL A 78 2.64 -8.65 -13.15
CA VAL A 78 2.37 -7.99 -14.44
C VAL A 78 2.20 -6.50 -14.24
N GLU A 79 1.43 -6.10 -13.24
CA GLU A 79 1.20 -4.68 -12.98
C GLU A 79 2.53 -3.98 -12.66
N TYR A 80 3.36 -4.60 -11.84
CA TYR A 80 4.69 -4.05 -11.52
C TYR A 80 5.53 -3.89 -12.77
N ASN A 81 5.62 -4.94 -13.58
CA ASN A 81 6.48 -4.93 -14.76
C ASN A 81 6.05 -3.88 -15.78
N GLU A 82 4.75 -3.72 -15.96
CA GLU A 82 4.23 -2.74 -16.90
C GLU A 82 4.46 -1.32 -16.44
N ASN A 83 4.32 -1.07 -15.14
CA ASN A 83 4.46 0.29 -14.61
C ASN A 83 5.91 0.69 -14.39
N GLN A 84 6.79 -0.27 -14.13
CA GLN A 84 8.20 0.01 -13.83
C GLN A 84 9.14 -0.32 -14.99
N SER A 85 8.61 -0.84 -16.09
CA SER A 85 9.41 -1.26 -17.27
C SER A 85 10.51 -2.23 -16.85
N LYS A 86 10.13 -3.22 -16.03
CA LYS A 86 11.06 -4.22 -15.51
C LYS A 86 10.56 -5.63 -15.83
N GLN A 87 11.37 -6.61 -15.48
CA GLN A 87 11.05 -8.03 -15.73
C GLN A 87 11.18 -8.83 -14.44
N LEU A 88 10.41 -8.43 -13.45
CA LEU A 88 10.37 -9.15 -12.18
C LEU A 88 9.73 -10.51 -12.39
N LYS A 89 10.33 -11.55 -11.82
CA LYS A 89 9.82 -12.90 -11.90
C LYS A 89 9.22 -13.30 -10.55
N ARG A 90 8.35 -14.31 -10.57
CA ARG A 90 7.69 -14.77 -9.35
C ARG A 90 8.70 -15.14 -8.26
N GLN A 91 9.81 -15.78 -8.65
CA GLN A 91 10.82 -16.21 -7.70
C GLN A 91 11.67 -15.07 -7.16
N ASP A 92 11.60 -13.90 -7.77
CA ASP A 92 12.34 -12.72 -7.31
C ASP A 92 11.63 -12.01 -6.17
N VAL A 93 10.38 -12.38 -5.90
CA VAL A 93 9.56 -11.73 -4.89
C VAL A 93 9.56 -12.54 -3.60
N ASP A 94 9.80 -11.88 -2.49
CA ASP A 94 9.70 -12.53 -1.19
C ASP A 94 8.27 -12.36 -0.68
N TRP A 95 7.43 -13.33 -1.01
CA TRP A 95 6.01 -13.26 -0.67
C TRP A 95 5.75 -13.32 0.82
N SER A 96 6.72 -13.81 1.60
CA SER A 96 6.57 -13.86 3.05
C SER A 96 6.66 -12.47 3.69
N GLN A 97 7.20 -11.50 2.96
CA GLN A 97 7.30 -10.12 3.42
C GLN A 97 6.15 -9.25 2.92
N SER A 98 5.17 -9.86 2.27
CA SER A 98 3.95 -9.16 1.85
C SER A 98 3.27 -8.55 3.07
N ARG A 99 2.83 -7.30 2.93
CA ARG A 99 2.19 -6.63 4.06
C ARG A 99 1.24 -5.56 3.59
N ILE A 100 0.41 -5.14 4.53
CA ILE A 100 -0.54 -4.07 4.28
C ILE A 100 -0.30 -2.96 5.29
N ILE A 101 -0.36 -1.73 4.82
CA ILE A 101 -0.21 -0.54 5.64
C ILE A 101 -1.53 0.21 5.61
N PHE A 102 -2.05 0.55 6.78
CA PHE A 102 -3.25 1.37 6.88
C PHE A 102 -2.86 2.79 7.25
N VAL A 103 -3.34 3.74 6.46
CA VAL A 103 -3.10 5.16 6.70
C VAL A 103 -4.42 5.77 7.15
N SER A 104 -4.38 6.50 8.26
CA SER A 104 -5.58 7.03 8.90
C SER A 104 -5.54 8.55 8.99
N PRO A 105 -6.66 9.23 8.73
CA PRO A 105 -6.73 10.68 8.95
C PRO A 105 -6.43 11.09 10.39
N SER A 106 -6.78 10.23 11.35
CA SER A 106 -6.47 10.51 12.75
C SER A 106 -4.97 10.59 12.99
N PHE A 107 -4.17 9.90 12.20
CA PHE A 107 -2.72 10.01 12.27
C PHE A 107 -2.28 11.44 11.88
N THR A 108 -2.88 11.99 10.83
CA THR A 108 -2.59 13.35 10.38
C THR A 108 -2.96 14.37 11.46
N ASP A 109 -4.13 14.18 12.07
CA ASP A 109 -4.57 15.05 13.15
C ASP A 109 -3.63 14.97 14.34
N PHE A 110 -3.17 13.79 14.66
CA PHE A 110 -2.22 13.59 15.75
C PHE A 110 -0.92 14.34 15.47
N GLN A 111 -0.44 14.27 14.24
CA GLN A 111 0.79 14.99 13.87
C GLN A 111 0.64 16.49 14.02
N LYS A 112 -0.51 17.03 13.66
CA LYS A 112 -0.77 18.45 13.83
C LYS A 112 -0.76 18.85 15.29
N GLN A 113 -1.38 18.03 16.13
CA GLN A 113 -1.42 18.27 17.55
C GLN A 113 -0.02 18.22 18.16
N SER A 114 0.76 17.22 17.74
CA SER A 114 2.13 17.09 18.22
C SER A 114 2.97 18.30 17.87
N THR A 115 2.78 18.84 16.69
CA THR A 115 3.48 20.04 16.26
C THR A 115 3.13 21.22 17.15
N ASN A 116 1.85 21.34 17.50
CA ASN A 116 1.40 22.41 18.39
C ASN A 116 2.01 22.28 19.77
N PHE A 117 2.14 21.08 20.26
CA PHE A 117 2.70 20.85 21.60
C PHE A 117 4.17 21.19 21.68
N LYS A 118 4.88 21.12 20.58
CA LYS A 118 6.31 21.42 20.60
C LYS A 118 6.59 22.89 20.71
N ASP A 119 5.63 23.70 20.42
CA ASP A 119 5.79 25.15 20.51
C ASP A 119 5.53 25.63 21.94
#